data_b85a19b6cb521bb3f8e6daab731a6ac7
#
_entry.id   b85a19b6cb521bb3f8e6daab731a6ac7
#
_cell.length_a   1.000
_cell.length_b   1.000
_cell.length_c   1.000
_cell.angle_alpha   90.00
_cell.angle_beta   90.00
_cell.angle_gamma   90.00
#
_symmetry.space_group_name_H-M   'P 1'
#
loop_
_entity.id
_entity.type
_entity.pdbx_description
1 polymer ?
#
loop_
_entity_poly.entity_id
_entity_poly.type
_entity_poly.pdbx_seq_one_letter_code
_entity_poly.pdbx_strand_id
1 'polypeptide(L)'
;MRRFALLAALVLPLTAAGATQTAPAAPQASTPAPETAPAPAPAAPAKPTLATAVAASTRTPANVARDKYRNPEPTLAFFGIKPTDTVVEIWPGGGWYTEVLAPYLTAGGGKLYAAAPDWGRSGVDKLKAANPALYGGIQVVDFPVFDGKAAEVPAGTADAVLTFRNVHNWRMGYRRDGEPDYSVDAFRQIYAMLKPGGVLGIEDHRLPETADAERERTSGYIKVSTVRRLAEDAGFRFAGSSEVNANPKDTADWPNGVWTLPPSLALKDQDREKYLAIGESDRMTLKFIKPAETAKP
;
A
#
# COMPACT_ATOMS: atom_id res chain seq x y z
N MET A 1 19.38 35.98 44.71
CA MET A 1 20.39 36.00 45.82
C MET A 1 21.55 35.12 45.45
N ARG A 2 22.75 35.74 45.41
CA ARG A 2 24.09 35.15 45.62
C ARG A 2 24.48 33.88 44.84
N ARG A 3 25.29 33.97 43.72
CA ARG A 3 26.76 34.09 43.68
C ARG A 3 27.49 33.05 44.54
N PHE A 4 28.30 32.18 43.87
CA PHE A 4 29.74 32.06 44.17
C PHE A 4 30.46 31.33 43.02
N ALA A 5 31.48 32.03 42.50
CA ALA A 5 32.52 31.51 41.66
C ALA A 5 33.68 31.03 42.56
N LEU A 6 34.46 30.05 42.12
CA LEU A 6 35.80 29.84 42.64
C LEU A 6 36.76 29.52 41.48
N LEU A 7 37.69 30.40 41.33
CA LEU A 7 38.95 30.25 40.59
C LEU A 7 39.94 29.48 41.50
N ALA A 8 40.78 28.65 40.91
CA ALA A 8 42.06 28.30 41.52
C ALA A 8 43.15 28.18 40.41
N ALA A 9 44.18 28.96 40.58
CA ALA A 9 45.33 29.09 39.70
C ALA A 9 46.45 28.12 40.09
N LEU A 10 47.14 27.59 39.12
CA LEU A 10 48.52 27.73 38.75
C LEU A 10 49.62 27.41 39.78
N VAL A 11 50.53 26.52 39.42
CA VAL A 11 52.00 26.71 39.61
C VAL A 11 52.80 25.78 38.69
N LEU A 12 53.66 26.35 37.85
CA LEU A 12 54.78 25.71 37.12
C LEU A 12 56.02 25.62 37.99
N PRO A 13 56.94 24.70 37.76
CA PRO A 13 58.34 25.02 37.83
C PRO A 13 59.09 24.78 36.51
N LEU A 14 59.94 25.72 36.27
CA LEU A 14 60.97 25.82 35.26
C LEU A 14 62.21 25.06 35.76
N THR A 15 62.82 24.17 34.96
CA THR A 15 64.19 23.71 35.15
C THR A 15 64.93 23.65 33.81
N ALA A 16 66.16 24.08 33.88
CA ALA A 16 67.02 24.48 32.78
C ALA A 16 67.80 23.31 32.13
N ALA A 17 68.04 23.50 30.88
CA ALA A 17 69.17 23.29 30.02
C ALA A 17 70.17 22.14 30.29
N GLY A 18 70.32 21.31 29.30
CA GLY A 18 71.49 20.47 29.02
C GLY A 18 71.61 20.21 27.52
N ALA A 19 72.48 21.00 26.87
CA ALA A 19 72.79 20.79 25.48
C ALA A 19 73.83 19.65 25.33
N THR A 20 73.43 18.62 24.58
CA THR A 20 74.41 17.62 24.05
C THR A 20 74.23 17.62 22.52
N GLN A 21 75.27 18.06 21.82
CA GLN A 21 75.43 17.96 20.38
C GLN A 21 75.65 16.50 20.00
N THR A 22 74.82 15.95 19.15
CA THR A 22 75.08 14.66 18.45
C THR A 22 75.11 14.90 16.93
N ALA A 23 76.08 14.24 16.29
CA ALA A 23 76.47 14.36 14.90
C ALA A 23 75.33 13.95 13.92
N PRO A 24 75.43 14.39 12.63
CA PRO A 24 74.37 14.15 11.64
C PRO A 24 74.33 12.70 11.20
N ALA A 25 73.15 12.12 11.31
CA ALA A 25 72.85 10.79 10.77
C ALA A 25 72.60 10.86 9.25
N ALA A 26 73.11 9.90 8.53
CA ALA A 26 72.92 9.73 7.08
C ALA A 26 71.45 9.56 6.67
N PRO A 27 71.05 9.95 5.47
CA PRO A 27 69.70 9.85 5.02
C PRO A 27 69.26 8.41 4.82
N GLN A 28 68.27 7.96 5.60
CA GLN A 28 67.60 6.66 5.40
C GLN A 28 66.65 6.80 4.20
N ALA A 29 66.78 5.88 3.25
CA ALA A 29 65.86 5.73 2.12
C ALA A 29 64.42 5.43 2.65
N SER A 30 63.47 6.29 2.34
CA SER A 30 62.06 6.12 2.63
C SER A 30 61.51 4.97 1.79
N THR A 31 61.07 3.91 2.42
CA THR A 31 60.28 2.85 1.82
C THR A 31 58.91 3.45 1.42
N PRO A 32 58.42 3.26 0.18
CA PRO A 32 57.10 3.76 -0.18
C PRO A 32 56.04 3.04 0.66
N ALA A 33 55.11 3.82 1.19
CA ALA A 33 53.93 3.30 1.90
C ALA A 33 53.10 2.42 0.94
N PRO A 34 52.51 1.30 1.43
CA PRO A 34 51.68 0.47 0.58
C PRO A 34 50.46 1.29 0.08
N GLU A 35 50.34 1.34 -1.23
CA GLU A 35 49.19 1.95 -1.91
C GLU A 35 47.92 1.25 -1.46
N THR A 36 47.09 1.95 -0.69
CA THR A 36 45.77 1.45 -0.29
C THR A 36 44.90 1.30 -1.52
N ALA A 37 44.53 0.06 -1.81
CA ALA A 37 43.57 -0.25 -2.88
C ALA A 37 42.30 0.61 -2.69
N PRO A 38 41.74 1.17 -3.78
CA PRO A 38 40.52 1.98 -3.70
C PRO A 38 39.40 1.16 -3.05
N ALA A 39 38.69 1.78 -2.11
CA ALA A 39 37.51 1.18 -1.49
C ALA A 39 36.51 0.75 -2.59
N PRO A 40 35.89 -0.44 -2.47
CA PRO A 40 34.92 -0.87 -3.45
C PRO A 40 33.81 0.18 -3.60
N ALA A 41 33.47 0.49 -4.84
CA ALA A 41 32.37 1.41 -5.14
C ALA A 41 31.09 0.96 -4.43
N PRO A 42 30.27 1.89 -3.88
CA PRO A 42 29.03 1.52 -3.24
C PRO A 42 28.17 0.71 -4.21
N ALA A 43 27.70 -0.45 -3.72
CA ALA A 43 26.82 -1.30 -4.51
C ALA A 43 25.61 -0.50 -4.99
N ALA A 44 25.25 -0.66 -6.27
CA ALA A 44 24.03 -0.05 -6.81
C ALA A 44 22.83 -0.42 -5.91
N PRO A 45 21.90 0.52 -5.65
CA PRO A 45 20.74 0.23 -4.82
C PRO A 45 19.98 -0.97 -5.37
N ALA A 46 19.67 -1.92 -4.49
CA ALA A 46 18.94 -3.12 -4.89
C ALA A 46 17.58 -2.71 -5.48
N LYS A 47 17.16 -3.37 -6.57
CA LYS A 47 15.85 -3.12 -7.18
C LYS A 47 14.74 -3.36 -6.15
N PRO A 48 13.72 -2.48 -6.09
CA PRO A 48 12.61 -2.67 -5.17
C PRO A 48 11.86 -3.96 -5.50
N THR A 49 11.52 -4.74 -4.47
CA THR A 49 10.69 -5.95 -4.59
C THR A 49 9.45 -5.81 -3.72
N LEU A 50 8.39 -6.56 -4.06
CA LEU A 50 7.20 -6.61 -3.19
C LEU A 50 7.56 -7.13 -1.80
N ALA A 51 8.42 -8.14 -1.71
CA ALA A 51 8.88 -8.69 -0.43
C ALA A 51 9.53 -7.61 0.45
N THR A 52 10.43 -6.78 -0.11
CA THR A 52 11.06 -5.70 0.66
C THR A 52 10.07 -4.60 1.08
N ALA A 53 9.09 -4.29 0.23
CA ALA A 53 8.05 -3.33 0.57
C ALA A 53 7.10 -3.84 1.67
N VAL A 54 6.75 -5.12 1.63
CA VAL A 54 5.93 -5.77 2.66
C VAL A 54 6.67 -5.87 3.99
N ALA A 55 7.98 -6.15 3.97
CA ALA A 55 8.82 -6.25 5.16
C ALA A 55 9.32 -4.88 5.69
N ALA A 56 8.93 -3.76 5.07
CA ALA A 56 9.43 -2.45 5.44
C ALA A 56 9.08 -2.07 6.89
N SER A 57 10.08 -1.64 7.67
CA SER A 57 9.91 -1.19 9.06
C SER A 57 9.10 0.10 9.20
N THR A 58 8.85 0.80 8.09
CA THR A 58 8.01 1.99 8.03
C THR A 58 6.51 1.69 8.07
N ARG A 59 6.11 0.41 7.94
CA ARG A 59 4.72 -0.01 8.03
C ARG A 59 4.22 0.00 9.47
N THR A 60 2.97 0.40 9.64
CA THR A 60 2.32 0.42 10.95
C THR A 60 2.22 -1.00 11.54
N PRO A 61 2.70 -1.25 12.78
CA PRO A 61 2.68 -2.60 13.36
C PRO A 61 1.30 -3.26 13.38
N ALA A 62 0.24 -2.49 13.64
CA ALA A 62 -1.14 -2.98 13.60
C ALA A 62 -1.56 -3.44 12.19
N ASN A 63 -1.00 -2.83 11.14
CA ASN A 63 -1.22 -3.26 9.76
C ASN A 63 -0.42 -4.53 9.43
N VAL A 64 0.84 -4.61 9.85
CA VAL A 64 1.68 -5.80 9.68
C VAL A 64 1.08 -7.04 10.36
N ALA A 65 0.50 -6.88 11.55
CA ALA A 65 -0.18 -7.98 12.26
C ALA A 65 -1.34 -8.62 11.48
N ARG A 66 -1.86 -7.92 10.45
CA ARG A 66 -2.96 -8.39 9.60
C ARG A 66 -2.49 -9.02 8.29
N ASP A 67 -1.19 -9.01 8.00
CA ASP A 67 -0.63 -9.60 6.76
C ASP A 67 -0.99 -11.07 6.61
N LYS A 68 -1.04 -11.81 7.71
CA LYS A 68 -1.45 -13.22 7.77
C LYS A 68 -2.88 -13.49 7.23
N TYR A 69 -3.73 -12.48 7.17
CA TYR A 69 -5.08 -12.56 6.62
C TYR A 69 -5.18 -11.93 5.23
N ARG A 70 -4.22 -11.09 4.84
CA ARG A 70 -4.31 -10.23 3.65
C ARG A 70 -3.28 -10.52 2.59
N ASN A 71 -2.30 -11.36 2.92
CA ASN A 71 -1.32 -11.91 1.98
C ASN A 71 -0.81 -10.87 0.95
N PRO A 72 -0.24 -9.71 1.37
CA PRO A 72 0.00 -8.57 0.49
C PRO A 72 0.93 -8.90 -0.67
N GLU A 73 2.04 -9.59 -0.42
CA GLU A 73 3.00 -9.94 -1.46
C GLU A 73 2.39 -10.83 -2.54
N PRO A 74 1.83 -12.01 -2.23
CA PRO A 74 1.25 -12.88 -3.27
C PRO A 74 0.02 -12.26 -3.94
N THR A 75 -0.75 -11.40 -3.25
CA THR A 75 -1.89 -10.68 -3.84
C THR A 75 -1.42 -9.68 -4.91
N LEU A 76 -0.44 -8.84 -4.59
CA LEU A 76 0.11 -7.85 -5.53
C LEU A 76 0.89 -8.53 -6.67
N ALA A 77 1.58 -9.64 -6.38
CA ALA A 77 2.24 -10.46 -7.39
C ALA A 77 1.24 -11.09 -8.37
N PHE A 78 0.10 -11.60 -7.89
CA PHE A 78 -0.97 -12.12 -8.74
C PHE A 78 -1.53 -11.04 -9.67
N PHE A 79 -1.71 -9.81 -9.19
CA PHE A 79 -2.09 -8.69 -10.05
C PHE A 79 -1.00 -8.31 -11.05
N GLY A 80 0.26 -8.63 -10.77
CA GLY A 80 1.41 -8.38 -11.65
C GLY A 80 1.93 -6.95 -11.59
N ILE A 81 1.82 -6.30 -10.41
CA ILE A 81 2.24 -4.92 -10.18
C ILE A 81 3.77 -4.82 -10.26
N LYS A 82 4.25 -3.87 -11.06
CA LYS A 82 5.67 -3.56 -11.23
C LYS A 82 6.03 -2.26 -10.51
N PRO A 83 7.28 -2.09 -10.06
CA PRO A 83 7.69 -0.89 -9.35
C PRO A 83 7.70 0.38 -10.23
N THR A 84 7.62 0.22 -11.56
CA THR A 84 7.57 1.31 -12.54
C THR A 84 6.16 1.73 -12.93
N ASP A 85 5.13 1.00 -12.44
CA ASP A 85 3.75 1.21 -12.87
C ASP A 85 3.16 2.52 -12.31
N THR A 86 2.20 3.07 -13.04
CA THR A 86 1.24 4.03 -12.52
C THR A 86 0.05 3.25 -11.97
N VAL A 87 -0.09 3.23 -10.64
CA VAL A 87 -1.13 2.49 -9.94
C VAL A 87 -2.16 3.44 -9.34
N VAL A 88 -3.42 3.08 -9.42
CA VAL A 88 -4.52 3.74 -8.72
C VAL A 88 -5.03 2.80 -7.63
N GLU A 89 -4.97 3.22 -6.37
CA GLU A 89 -5.62 2.56 -5.25
C GLU A 89 -6.97 3.22 -4.99
N ILE A 90 -8.05 2.47 -5.19
CA ILE A 90 -9.42 2.95 -4.96
C ILE A 90 -9.78 2.78 -3.48
N TRP A 91 -10.23 3.87 -2.85
CA TRP A 91 -10.64 3.93 -1.45
C TRP A 91 -9.63 3.28 -0.50
N PRO A 92 -8.42 3.86 -0.37
CA PRO A 92 -7.36 3.31 0.47
C PRO A 92 -7.75 3.22 1.96
N GLY A 93 -8.78 3.95 2.40
CA GLY A 93 -9.27 3.96 3.77
C GLY A 93 -8.17 4.35 4.76
N GLY A 94 -7.79 3.43 5.64
CA GLY A 94 -6.69 3.61 6.60
C GLY A 94 -5.28 3.53 6.00
N GLY A 95 -5.13 3.29 4.70
CA GLY A 95 -3.83 3.24 4.02
C GLY A 95 -3.09 1.91 4.13
N TRP A 96 -3.79 0.80 4.38
CA TRP A 96 -3.14 -0.50 4.61
C TRP A 96 -2.28 -0.98 3.42
N TYR A 97 -2.84 -0.97 2.19
CA TYR A 97 -2.08 -1.28 0.99
C TYR A 97 -1.22 -0.09 0.54
N THR A 98 -1.62 1.14 0.83
CA THR A 98 -0.83 2.35 0.57
C THR A 98 0.56 2.26 1.20
N GLU A 99 0.68 1.71 2.43
CA GLU A 99 1.95 1.50 3.13
C GLU A 99 2.90 0.52 2.40
N VAL A 100 2.39 -0.32 1.52
CA VAL A 100 3.18 -1.24 0.67
C VAL A 100 3.40 -0.63 -0.71
N LEU A 101 2.35 -0.13 -1.35
CA LEU A 101 2.38 0.37 -2.72
C LEU A 101 3.23 1.62 -2.87
N ALA A 102 3.10 2.60 -1.96
CA ALA A 102 3.82 3.86 -2.09
C ALA A 102 5.35 3.69 -2.08
N PRO A 103 5.96 3.01 -1.09
CA PRO A 103 7.41 2.80 -1.11
C PRO A 103 7.88 1.94 -2.27
N TYR A 104 7.11 0.91 -2.66
CA TYR A 104 7.44 0.03 -3.78
C TYR A 104 7.51 0.79 -5.10
N LEU A 105 6.49 1.59 -5.40
CA LEU A 105 6.41 2.37 -6.62
C LEU A 105 7.41 3.53 -6.63
N THR A 106 7.53 4.28 -5.53
CA THR A 106 8.48 5.40 -5.43
C THR A 106 9.92 4.93 -5.67
N ALA A 107 10.31 3.82 -5.08
CA ALA A 107 11.65 3.25 -5.26
C ALA A 107 11.92 2.77 -6.68
N GLY A 108 10.89 2.42 -7.45
CA GLY A 108 10.99 1.97 -8.84
C GLY A 108 10.76 3.07 -9.88
N GLY A 109 10.42 4.29 -9.47
CA GLY A 109 10.07 5.40 -10.37
C GLY A 109 8.62 5.37 -10.86
N GLY A 110 7.78 4.50 -10.29
CA GLY A 110 6.34 4.45 -10.53
C GLY A 110 5.57 5.56 -9.83
N LYS A 111 4.24 5.56 -9.95
CA LYS A 111 3.35 6.58 -9.39
C LYS A 111 2.18 5.92 -8.69
N LEU A 112 1.72 6.53 -7.58
CA LEU A 112 0.52 6.12 -6.87
C LEU A 112 -0.51 7.25 -6.86
N TYR A 113 -1.71 6.93 -7.31
CA TYR A 113 -2.92 7.71 -7.09
C TYR A 113 -3.73 7.07 -5.97
N ALA A 114 -4.19 7.87 -5.02
CA ALA A 114 -5.17 7.49 -4.01
C ALA A 114 -6.51 8.12 -4.40
N ALA A 115 -7.40 7.30 -4.97
CA ALA A 115 -8.66 7.76 -5.53
C ALA A 115 -9.81 7.49 -4.55
N ALA A 116 -10.31 8.53 -3.89
CA ALA A 116 -11.38 8.43 -2.90
C ALA A 116 -12.07 9.77 -2.65
N PRO A 117 -13.31 9.78 -2.16
CA PRO A 117 -13.92 10.98 -1.61
C PRO A 117 -13.17 11.44 -0.36
N ASP A 118 -13.39 12.68 0.09
CA ASP A 118 -12.74 13.26 1.28
C ASP A 118 -12.76 12.34 2.50
N TRP A 119 -13.90 11.72 2.80
CA TRP A 119 -14.03 10.79 3.93
C TRP A 119 -13.22 9.50 3.77
N GLY A 120 -12.87 9.11 2.55
CA GLY A 120 -12.15 7.85 2.23
C GLY A 120 -10.63 7.98 2.17
N ARG A 121 -10.07 9.19 2.31
CA ARG A 121 -8.62 9.47 2.13
C ARG A 121 -7.87 9.85 3.41
N SER A 122 -8.55 9.95 4.55
CA SER A 122 -7.94 10.39 5.81
C SER A 122 -6.73 9.57 6.25
N GLY A 123 -6.65 8.29 5.89
CA GLY A 123 -5.48 7.45 6.16
C GLY A 123 -4.27 7.89 5.34
N VAL A 124 -4.46 8.20 4.07
CA VAL A 124 -3.40 8.70 3.17
C VAL A 124 -2.90 10.06 3.66
N ASP A 125 -3.78 10.97 4.06
CA ASP A 125 -3.39 12.28 4.57
C ASP A 125 -2.52 12.14 5.83
N LYS A 126 -2.87 11.22 6.73
CA LYS A 126 -2.05 10.91 7.92
C LYS A 126 -0.68 10.34 7.54
N LEU A 127 -0.60 9.44 6.57
CA LEU A 127 0.66 8.90 6.08
C LEU A 127 1.53 10.00 5.46
N LYS A 128 0.96 10.86 4.63
CA LYS A 128 1.68 12.00 4.03
C LYS A 128 2.20 12.97 5.09
N ALA A 129 1.41 13.25 6.11
CA ALA A 129 1.83 14.12 7.22
C ALA A 129 2.92 13.47 8.09
N ALA A 130 2.83 12.17 8.36
CA ALA A 130 3.78 11.44 9.20
C ALA A 130 5.13 11.21 8.52
N ASN A 131 5.16 10.96 7.21
CA ASN A 131 6.40 10.75 6.45
C ASN A 131 6.27 11.32 5.02
N PRO A 132 6.46 12.64 4.85
CA PRO A 132 6.35 13.31 3.54
C PRO A 132 7.36 12.79 2.52
N ALA A 133 8.54 12.34 2.95
CA ALA A 133 9.56 11.81 2.05
C ALA A 133 9.10 10.51 1.37
N LEU A 134 8.35 9.69 2.08
CA LEU A 134 7.86 8.39 1.59
C LEU A 134 6.50 8.48 0.89
N TYR A 135 5.58 9.28 1.43
CA TYR A 135 4.19 9.33 0.97
C TYR A 135 3.79 10.65 0.30
N GLY A 136 4.66 11.67 0.33
CA GLY A 136 4.35 13.01 -0.22
C GLY A 136 4.03 12.99 -1.71
N GLY A 137 4.62 12.08 -2.48
CA GLY A 137 4.40 11.91 -3.92
C GLY A 137 3.05 11.29 -4.30
N ILE A 138 2.25 10.78 -3.34
CA ILE A 138 0.92 10.23 -3.62
C ILE A 138 0.02 11.34 -4.16
N GLN A 139 -0.58 11.12 -5.32
CA GLN A 139 -1.57 12.01 -5.90
C GLN A 139 -2.95 11.64 -5.38
N VAL A 140 -3.62 12.57 -4.70
CA VAL A 140 -4.96 12.37 -4.15
C VAL A 140 -5.98 12.92 -5.12
N VAL A 141 -6.96 12.11 -5.50
CA VAL A 141 -8.01 12.43 -6.46
C VAL A 141 -9.37 11.90 -5.97
N ASP A 142 -10.45 12.37 -6.57
CA ASP A 142 -11.79 11.94 -6.20
C ASP A 142 -12.19 10.66 -6.96
N PHE A 143 -12.98 9.81 -6.28
CA PHE A 143 -13.59 8.63 -6.89
C PHE A 143 -14.72 8.08 -5.98
N PRO A 144 -15.87 7.67 -6.53
CA PRO A 144 -16.31 7.97 -7.89
C PRO A 144 -16.70 9.43 -8.05
N VAL A 145 -16.64 9.94 -9.27
CA VAL A 145 -17.04 11.30 -9.62
C VAL A 145 -18.40 11.26 -10.32
N PHE A 146 -19.32 12.12 -9.90
CA PHE A 146 -20.68 12.15 -10.44
C PHE A 146 -21.06 13.48 -11.08
N ASP A 147 -20.33 14.55 -10.78
CA ASP A 147 -20.63 15.91 -11.25
C ASP A 147 -19.59 16.47 -12.24
N GLY A 148 -18.54 15.72 -12.52
CA GLY A 148 -17.48 16.10 -13.46
C GLY A 148 -16.63 17.30 -13.02
N LYS A 149 -16.66 17.71 -11.75
CA LYS A 149 -15.96 18.89 -11.24
C LYS A 149 -14.76 18.56 -10.36
N ALA A 150 -14.64 17.31 -9.94
CA ALA A 150 -13.60 16.87 -9.03
C ALA A 150 -12.29 16.52 -9.77
N ALA A 151 -11.19 16.46 -9.02
CA ALA A 151 -9.91 15.98 -9.54
C ALA A 151 -10.00 14.48 -9.84
N GLU A 152 -9.70 14.10 -11.09
CA GLU A 152 -9.80 12.72 -11.57
C GLU A 152 -8.44 12.16 -12.00
N VAL A 153 -8.33 10.85 -12.03
CA VAL A 153 -7.24 10.19 -12.74
C VAL A 153 -7.39 10.43 -14.23
N PRO A 154 -6.42 10.99 -14.95
CA PRO A 154 -6.55 11.18 -16.40
C PRO A 154 -6.81 9.86 -17.13
N ALA A 155 -7.71 9.87 -18.09
CA ALA A 155 -8.07 8.68 -18.88
C ALA A 155 -6.83 8.04 -19.54
N GLY A 156 -6.77 6.72 -19.56
CA GLY A 156 -5.68 5.97 -20.18
C GLY A 156 -4.30 6.16 -19.53
N THR A 157 -4.25 6.57 -18.25
CA THR A 157 -2.98 6.85 -17.53
C THR A 157 -2.47 5.67 -16.73
N ALA A 158 -3.38 4.90 -16.10
CA ALA A 158 -3.00 3.86 -15.17
C ALA A 158 -2.57 2.57 -15.85
N ASP A 159 -1.48 1.96 -15.36
CA ASP A 159 -1.08 0.59 -15.71
C ASP A 159 -1.90 -0.42 -14.91
N ALA A 160 -2.27 -0.06 -13.67
CA ALA A 160 -3.15 -0.87 -12.84
C ALA A 160 -4.09 -0.01 -11.99
N VAL A 161 -5.31 -0.49 -11.78
CA VAL A 161 -6.26 -0.01 -10.78
C VAL A 161 -6.54 -1.14 -9.80
N LEU A 162 -6.39 -0.86 -8.51
CA LEU A 162 -6.57 -1.83 -7.44
C LEU A 162 -7.69 -1.38 -6.50
N THR A 163 -8.54 -2.31 -6.11
CA THR A 163 -9.58 -2.07 -5.11
C THR A 163 -9.66 -3.24 -4.13
N PHE A 164 -9.71 -2.90 -2.85
CA PHE A 164 -9.67 -3.86 -1.75
C PHE A 164 -10.87 -3.67 -0.83
N ARG A 165 -11.86 -4.54 -0.94
CA ARG A 165 -13.08 -4.56 -0.12
C ARG A 165 -13.95 -3.31 -0.28
N ASN A 166 -14.21 -2.92 -1.54
CA ASN A 166 -15.00 -1.73 -1.83
C ASN A 166 -16.18 -1.99 -2.79
N VAL A 167 -16.12 -3.01 -3.66
CA VAL A 167 -17.17 -3.25 -4.66
C VAL A 167 -18.52 -3.49 -3.99
N HIS A 168 -18.55 -4.25 -2.88
CA HIS A 168 -19.76 -4.44 -2.09
C HIS A 168 -20.34 -3.12 -1.58
N ASN A 169 -19.50 -2.13 -1.22
CA ASN A 169 -19.96 -0.82 -0.77
C ASN A 169 -20.67 -0.04 -1.91
N TRP A 170 -20.15 -0.12 -3.12
CA TRP A 170 -20.78 0.50 -4.29
C TRP A 170 -22.11 -0.15 -4.62
N ARG A 171 -22.19 -1.48 -4.51
CA ARG A 171 -23.38 -2.29 -4.66
C ARG A 171 -24.46 -1.94 -3.64
N MET A 172 -24.06 -1.65 -2.41
CA MET A 172 -24.94 -1.25 -1.30
C MET A 172 -25.37 0.23 -1.37
N GLY A 173 -24.81 1.02 -2.27
CA GLY A 173 -25.07 2.46 -2.33
C GLY A 173 -24.43 3.25 -1.17
N TYR A 174 -23.37 2.73 -0.57
CA TYR A 174 -22.76 3.29 0.64
C TYR A 174 -22.45 4.78 0.50
N ARG A 175 -22.94 5.59 1.45
CA ARG A 175 -22.80 7.05 1.50
C ARG A 175 -23.39 7.82 0.32
N ARG A 176 -24.43 7.26 -0.31
CA ARG A 176 -25.25 7.96 -1.30
C ARG A 176 -26.66 8.10 -0.79
N ASP A 177 -27.25 9.28 -0.99
CA ASP A 177 -28.63 9.55 -0.60
C ASP A 177 -29.58 8.59 -1.34
N GLY A 178 -30.44 7.91 -0.58
CA GLY A 178 -31.32 6.86 -1.09
C GLY A 178 -30.61 5.55 -1.42
N GLU A 179 -29.32 5.42 -1.09
CA GLU A 179 -28.50 4.22 -1.24
C GLU A 179 -28.59 3.54 -2.62
N PRO A 180 -28.53 4.30 -3.75
CA PRO A 180 -28.58 3.71 -5.06
C PRO A 180 -27.31 2.92 -5.35
N ASP A 181 -27.45 1.74 -5.95
CA ASP A 181 -26.31 0.99 -6.50
C ASP A 181 -25.61 1.84 -7.57
N TYR A 182 -24.33 2.13 -7.37
CA TYR A 182 -23.50 2.87 -8.33
C TYR A 182 -22.28 2.07 -8.81
N SER A 183 -22.31 0.77 -8.60
CA SER A 183 -21.20 -0.11 -9.02
C SER A 183 -20.94 -0.05 -10.53
N VAL A 184 -21.97 0.06 -11.37
CA VAL A 184 -21.82 0.20 -12.82
C VAL A 184 -21.01 1.45 -13.18
N ASP A 185 -21.33 2.60 -12.58
CA ASP A 185 -20.63 3.85 -12.85
C ASP A 185 -19.19 3.80 -12.34
N ALA A 186 -18.96 3.17 -11.17
CA ALA A 186 -17.62 2.95 -10.63
C ALA A 186 -16.76 2.13 -11.60
N PHE A 187 -17.27 1.02 -12.12
CA PHE A 187 -16.52 0.18 -13.08
C PHE A 187 -16.24 0.89 -14.41
N ARG A 188 -17.17 1.71 -14.91
CA ARG A 188 -16.94 2.53 -16.12
C ARG A 188 -15.81 3.54 -15.90
N GLN A 189 -15.81 4.24 -14.77
CA GLN A 189 -14.73 5.18 -14.42
C GLN A 189 -13.39 4.47 -14.30
N ILE A 190 -13.34 3.32 -13.62
CA ILE A 190 -12.13 2.49 -13.52
C ILE A 190 -11.62 2.09 -14.91
N TYR A 191 -12.53 1.67 -15.81
CA TYR A 191 -12.16 1.34 -17.17
C TYR A 191 -11.54 2.52 -17.93
N ALA A 192 -12.08 3.71 -17.74
CA ALA A 192 -11.54 4.93 -18.37
C ALA A 192 -10.13 5.26 -17.89
N MET A 193 -9.79 5.07 -16.61
CA MET A 193 -8.46 5.35 -16.04
C MET A 193 -7.36 4.49 -16.67
N LEU A 194 -7.67 3.25 -17.03
CA LEU A 194 -6.68 2.26 -17.46
C LEU A 194 -6.22 2.47 -18.91
N LYS A 195 -4.93 2.25 -19.13
CA LYS A 195 -4.36 2.06 -20.46
C LYS A 195 -4.94 0.80 -21.12
N PRO A 196 -4.98 0.71 -22.46
CA PRO A 196 -5.13 -0.58 -23.13
C PRO A 196 -4.09 -1.58 -22.63
N GLY A 197 -4.50 -2.80 -22.28
CA GLY A 197 -3.66 -3.80 -21.63
C GLY A 197 -3.50 -3.64 -20.12
N GLY A 198 -4.02 -2.55 -19.53
CA GLY A 198 -3.94 -2.29 -18.10
C GLY A 198 -4.77 -3.28 -17.26
N VAL A 199 -4.38 -3.44 -16.01
CA VAL A 199 -4.91 -4.43 -15.06
C VAL A 199 -5.90 -3.80 -14.10
N LEU A 200 -7.06 -4.44 -13.91
CA LEU A 200 -7.94 -4.22 -12.76
C LEU A 200 -7.77 -5.39 -11.78
N GLY A 201 -7.25 -5.11 -10.59
CA GLY A 201 -7.15 -6.06 -9.47
C GLY A 201 -8.23 -5.80 -8.43
N ILE A 202 -9.01 -6.83 -8.11
CA ILE A 202 -10.11 -6.77 -7.13
C ILE A 202 -9.89 -7.82 -6.05
N GLU A 203 -9.91 -7.38 -4.79
CA GLU A 203 -10.10 -8.25 -3.62
C GLU A 203 -11.39 -7.79 -2.93
N ASP A 204 -12.35 -8.72 -2.71
CA ASP A 204 -13.57 -8.36 -1.99
C ASP A 204 -14.15 -9.55 -1.22
N HIS A 205 -15.03 -9.26 -0.26
CA HIS A 205 -15.71 -10.24 0.60
C HIS A 205 -16.63 -11.13 -0.21
N ARG A 206 -16.35 -12.43 -0.24
CA ARG A 206 -17.00 -13.39 -1.14
C ARG A 206 -18.29 -13.92 -0.55
N LEU A 207 -19.41 -13.64 -1.21
CA LEU A 207 -20.69 -14.28 -0.94
C LEU A 207 -20.77 -15.61 -1.72
N PRO A 208 -21.22 -16.71 -1.11
CA PRO A 208 -21.50 -17.96 -1.83
C PRO A 208 -22.50 -17.72 -2.98
N GLU A 209 -22.26 -18.34 -4.14
CA GLU A 209 -23.14 -18.19 -5.32
C GLU A 209 -24.59 -18.63 -5.08
N THR A 210 -24.78 -19.60 -4.15
CA THR A 210 -26.10 -20.11 -3.76
C THR A 210 -26.86 -19.22 -2.78
N ALA A 211 -26.20 -18.19 -2.21
CA ALA A 211 -26.85 -17.27 -1.28
C ALA A 211 -27.88 -16.38 -2.00
N ASP A 212 -28.86 -15.87 -1.22
CA ASP A 212 -29.80 -14.89 -1.73
C ASP A 212 -29.08 -13.65 -2.25
N ALA A 213 -29.43 -13.18 -3.44
CA ALA A 213 -28.82 -12.03 -4.09
C ALA A 213 -29.08 -10.70 -3.31
N GLU A 214 -30.16 -10.61 -2.55
CA GLU A 214 -30.46 -9.43 -1.73
C GLU A 214 -29.40 -9.21 -0.64
N ARG A 215 -28.71 -10.27 -0.23
CA ARG A 215 -27.61 -10.17 0.73
C ARG A 215 -26.43 -9.34 0.23
N GLU A 216 -26.24 -9.21 -1.08
CA GLU A 216 -25.22 -8.29 -1.64
C GLU A 216 -25.49 -6.82 -1.28
N ARG A 217 -26.74 -6.46 -0.98
CA ARG A 217 -27.12 -5.10 -0.63
C ARG A 217 -27.08 -4.81 0.88
N THR A 218 -26.93 -5.84 1.72
CA THR A 218 -27.09 -5.69 3.17
C THR A 218 -25.97 -6.27 3.99
N SER A 219 -25.22 -7.27 3.47
CA SER A 219 -24.31 -8.06 4.29
C SER A 219 -22.84 -7.65 4.19
N GLY A 220 -22.47 -6.78 3.27
CA GLY A 220 -21.06 -6.45 2.99
C GLY A 220 -20.30 -7.55 2.26
N TYR A 221 -21.00 -8.58 1.76
CA TYR A 221 -20.47 -9.61 0.88
C TYR A 221 -21.03 -9.45 -0.54
N ILE A 222 -20.25 -9.87 -1.55
CA ILE A 222 -20.66 -9.82 -2.94
C ILE A 222 -20.27 -11.12 -3.66
N LYS A 223 -21.09 -11.58 -4.63
CA LYS A 223 -20.81 -12.79 -5.42
C LYS A 223 -19.72 -12.56 -6.45
N VAL A 224 -18.92 -13.59 -6.72
CA VAL A 224 -17.92 -13.55 -7.80
C VAL A 224 -18.61 -13.30 -9.14
N SER A 225 -19.74 -13.95 -9.40
CA SER A 225 -20.53 -13.76 -10.64
C SER A 225 -20.99 -12.33 -10.83
N THR A 226 -21.40 -11.64 -9.75
CA THR A 226 -21.78 -10.22 -9.81
C THR A 226 -20.61 -9.32 -10.16
N VAL A 227 -19.45 -9.50 -9.48
CA VAL A 227 -18.24 -8.72 -9.76
C VAL A 227 -17.75 -8.95 -11.19
N ARG A 228 -17.76 -10.19 -11.66
CA ARG A 228 -17.36 -10.52 -13.03
C ARG A 228 -18.28 -9.84 -14.05
N ARG A 229 -19.59 -9.93 -13.87
CA ARG A 229 -20.56 -9.27 -14.77
C ARG A 229 -20.34 -7.76 -14.80
N LEU A 230 -20.20 -7.10 -13.65
CA LEU A 230 -19.94 -5.65 -13.59
C LEU A 230 -18.68 -5.23 -14.35
N ALA A 231 -17.61 -6.02 -14.23
CA ALA A 231 -16.38 -5.78 -14.96
C ALA A 231 -16.53 -6.02 -16.45
N GLU A 232 -17.14 -7.15 -16.85
CA GLU A 232 -17.38 -7.51 -18.25
C GLU A 232 -18.31 -6.51 -18.95
N ASP A 233 -19.37 -6.06 -18.29
CA ASP A 233 -20.29 -5.01 -18.78
C ASP A 233 -19.60 -3.65 -18.98
N ALA A 234 -18.55 -3.36 -18.20
CA ALA A 234 -17.72 -2.18 -18.38
C ALA A 234 -16.68 -2.32 -19.51
N GLY A 235 -16.53 -3.52 -20.10
CA GLY A 235 -15.61 -3.81 -21.19
C GLY A 235 -14.34 -4.55 -20.80
N PHE A 236 -14.17 -4.95 -19.55
CA PHE A 236 -13.03 -5.74 -19.10
C PHE A 236 -13.14 -7.19 -19.58
N ARG A 237 -11.97 -7.82 -19.73
CA ARG A 237 -11.86 -9.27 -19.93
C ARG A 237 -11.34 -9.91 -18.65
N PHE A 238 -12.01 -10.94 -18.16
CA PHE A 238 -11.53 -11.74 -17.03
C PHE A 238 -10.20 -12.41 -17.38
N ALA A 239 -9.22 -12.31 -16.48
CA ALA A 239 -7.85 -12.81 -16.68
C ALA A 239 -7.42 -13.84 -15.63
N GLY A 240 -8.22 -14.08 -14.62
CA GLY A 240 -7.97 -15.13 -13.63
C GLY A 240 -8.46 -14.79 -12.23
N SER A 241 -8.44 -15.81 -11.36
CA SER A 241 -8.73 -15.71 -9.94
C SER A 241 -7.64 -16.38 -9.13
N SER A 242 -7.54 -16.00 -7.84
CA SER A 242 -6.63 -16.61 -6.88
C SER A 242 -7.35 -16.83 -5.55
N GLU A 243 -7.06 -17.95 -4.91
CA GLU A 243 -7.57 -18.29 -3.58
C GLU A 243 -6.62 -17.80 -2.45
N VAL A 244 -5.66 -16.94 -2.77
CA VAL A 244 -4.65 -16.44 -1.82
C VAL A 244 -5.26 -15.76 -0.59
N ASN A 245 -6.45 -15.18 -0.72
CA ASN A 245 -7.19 -14.51 0.35
C ASN A 245 -8.43 -15.29 0.79
N ALA A 246 -8.54 -16.57 0.44
CA ALA A 246 -9.63 -17.41 0.87
C ALA A 246 -9.56 -17.74 2.36
N ASN A 247 -10.73 -17.77 3.00
CA ASN A 247 -10.88 -18.24 4.37
C ASN A 247 -12.10 -19.18 4.48
N PRO A 248 -11.91 -20.51 4.39
CA PRO A 248 -13.00 -21.47 4.43
C PRO A 248 -13.76 -21.54 5.77
N LYS A 249 -13.29 -20.86 6.81
CA LYS A 249 -13.99 -20.74 8.09
C LYS A 249 -15.11 -19.69 8.05
N ASP A 250 -15.06 -18.79 7.07
CA ASP A 250 -16.09 -17.77 6.90
C ASP A 250 -17.24 -18.32 6.05
N THR A 251 -18.37 -18.57 6.69
CA THR A 251 -19.59 -19.06 6.04
C THR A 251 -20.47 -17.97 5.47
N ALA A 252 -20.08 -16.70 5.67
CA ALA A 252 -20.73 -15.49 5.18
C ALA A 252 -22.21 -15.32 5.60
N ASP A 253 -22.67 -16.00 6.65
CA ASP A 253 -24.07 -15.98 7.15
C ASP A 253 -24.24 -15.30 8.52
N TRP A 254 -23.30 -14.43 8.87
CA TRP A 254 -23.21 -13.79 10.19
C TRP A 254 -24.32 -12.75 10.44
N PRO A 255 -24.73 -12.53 11.71
CA PRO A 255 -25.84 -11.64 12.06
C PRO A 255 -25.70 -10.20 11.54
N ASN A 256 -24.49 -9.63 11.58
CA ASN A 256 -24.20 -8.29 11.05
C ASN A 256 -23.37 -8.39 9.76
N GLY A 257 -23.59 -9.41 8.94
CA GLY A 257 -22.80 -9.62 7.74
C GLY A 257 -21.30 -9.68 8.04
N VAL A 258 -20.48 -9.23 7.11
CA VAL A 258 -19.02 -9.24 7.22
C VAL A 258 -18.47 -8.48 8.44
N TRP A 259 -19.20 -7.48 8.92
CA TRP A 259 -18.77 -6.67 10.06
C TRP A 259 -18.85 -7.43 11.40
N THR A 260 -19.46 -8.60 11.45
CA THR A 260 -19.39 -9.51 12.59
C THR A 260 -17.96 -10.01 12.83
N LEU A 261 -17.19 -10.20 11.76
CA LEU A 261 -15.81 -10.68 11.81
C LEU A 261 -14.79 -9.57 12.09
N PRO A 262 -13.53 -9.94 12.45
CA PRO A 262 -12.42 -8.99 12.50
C PRO A 262 -12.22 -8.26 11.16
N PRO A 263 -11.78 -6.99 11.22
CA PRO A 263 -11.43 -6.22 12.40
C PRO A 263 -12.60 -5.52 13.09
N SER A 264 -13.80 -5.54 12.50
CA SER A 264 -14.95 -4.76 12.96
C SER A 264 -15.50 -5.28 14.28
N LEU A 265 -15.70 -6.60 14.40
CA LEU A 265 -16.26 -7.25 15.59
C LEU A 265 -17.52 -6.50 16.10
N ALA A 266 -18.47 -6.23 15.19
CA ALA A 266 -19.61 -5.37 15.45
C ALA A 266 -20.51 -5.82 16.61
N LEU A 267 -20.47 -7.11 16.95
CA LEU A 267 -21.19 -7.69 18.09
C LEU A 267 -20.43 -7.52 19.42
N LYS A 268 -19.28 -6.84 19.42
CA LYS A 268 -18.44 -6.55 20.60
C LYS A 268 -18.02 -7.82 21.31
N ASP A 269 -18.59 -8.07 22.51
CA ASP A 269 -18.23 -9.20 23.37
C ASP A 269 -19.07 -10.46 23.10
N GLN A 270 -20.16 -10.33 22.33
CA GLN A 270 -21.00 -11.47 21.99
C GLN A 270 -20.23 -12.43 21.05
N ASP A 271 -20.03 -13.67 21.50
CA ASP A 271 -19.32 -14.73 20.76
C ASP A 271 -17.94 -14.30 20.22
N ARG A 272 -17.30 -13.32 20.88
CA ARG A 272 -16.05 -12.69 20.41
C ARG A 272 -14.96 -13.71 20.08
N GLU A 273 -14.74 -14.69 20.96
CA GLU A 273 -13.71 -15.71 20.77
C GLU A 273 -13.98 -16.56 19.51
N LYS A 274 -15.23 -16.88 19.23
CA LYS A 274 -15.64 -17.56 18.01
C LYS A 274 -15.25 -16.77 16.77
N TYR A 275 -15.57 -15.46 16.73
CA TYR A 275 -15.27 -14.61 15.56
C TYR A 275 -13.78 -14.35 15.41
N LEU A 276 -13.04 -14.22 16.50
CA LEU A 276 -11.58 -14.13 16.48
C LEU A 276 -10.92 -15.40 15.94
N ALA A 277 -11.47 -16.59 16.26
CA ALA A 277 -10.97 -17.87 15.78
C ALA A 277 -11.24 -18.10 14.27
N ILE A 278 -12.29 -17.48 13.72
CA ILE A 278 -12.55 -17.45 12.27
C ILE A 278 -11.51 -16.56 11.58
N GLY A 279 -11.23 -15.38 12.14
CA GLY A 279 -10.35 -14.39 11.55
C GLY A 279 -11.07 -13.41 10.61
N GLU A 280 -10.33 -12.79 9.67
CA GLU A 280 -10.94 -11.93 8.65
C GLU A 280 -11.73 -12.77 7.63
N SER A 281 -12.67 -12.14 6.95
CA SER A 281 -13.60 -12.79 6.00
C SER A 281 -12.90 -13.55 4.89
N ASP A 282 -13.65 -14.48 4.29
CA ASP A 282 -13.33 -15.08 3.00
C ASP A 282 -13.37 -14.03 1.88
N ARG A 283 -12.33 -14.01 1.01
CA ARG A 283 -12.22 -13.01 -0.03
C ARG A 283 -11.83 -13.59 -1.36
N MET A 284 -12.61 -13.21 -2.38
CA MET A 284 -12.21 -13.42 -3.77
C MET A 284 -11.02 -12.51 -4.11
N THR A 285 -10.14 -12.98 -4.98
CA THR A 285 -9.08 -12.18 -5.59
C THR A 285 -9.16 -12.39 -7.09
N LEU A 286 -9.60 -11.35 -7.82
CA LEU A 286 -9.92 -11.40 -9.25
C LEU A 286 -9.06 -10.44 -10.04
N LYS A 287 -8.61 -10.88 -11.21
CA LYS A 287 -7.83 -10.09 -12.15
C LYS A 287 -8.57 -9.94 -13.46
N PHE A 288 -8.64 -8.71 -13.94
CA PHE A 288 -9.20 -8.37 -15.25
C PHE A 288 -8.20 -7.53 -16.03
N ILE A 289 -8.36 -7.51 -17.36
CA ILE A 289 -7.53 -6.72 -18.26
C ILE A 289 -8.45 -5.86 -19.14
N LYS A 290 -8.13 -4.58 -19.28
CA LYS A 290 -8.69 -3.74 -20.32
C LYS A 290 -8.13 -4.22 -21.67
N PRO A 291 -8.96 -4.69 -22.63
CA PRO A 291 -8.47 -5.14 -23.91
C PRO A 291 -7.59 -4.09 -24.61
N ALA A 292 -6.54 -4.53 -25.30
CA ALA A 292 -5.85 -3.66 -26.23
C ALA A 292 -6.84 -3.24 -27.33
N GLU A 293 -6.77 -1.97 -27.76
CA GLU A 293 -7.51 -1.57 -28.95
C GLU A 293 -7.05 -2.46 -30.11
N THR A 294 -7.97 -3.27 -30.65
CA THR A 294 -7.70 -3.94 -31.91
C THR A 294 -7.54 -2.85 -32.96
N ALA A 295 -6.35 -2.79 -33.60
CA ALA A 295 -6.20 -1.91 -34.75
C ALA A 295 -7.39 -2.18 -35.68
N LYS A 296 -8.22 -1.14 -35.93
CA LYS A 296 -9.27 -1.24 -36.95
C LYS A 296 -8.58 -1.58 -38.27
N PRO A 297 -9.07 -2.60 -38.97
CA PRO A 297 -8.52 -2.96 -40.27
C PRO A 297 -8.64 -1.82 -41.27
#